data_01ded63e42f4ebaf729cef00215cff60
#
_entry.id   01ded63e42f4ebaf729cef00215cff60
#
_cell.length_a   1.000
_cell.length_b   1.000
_cell.length_c   1.000
_cell.angle_alpha   90.00
_cell.angle_beta   90.00
_cell.angle_gamma   90.00
#
_symmetry.space_group_name_H-M   'P 1'
#
loop_
_entity.id
_entity.type
_entity.pdbx_description
1 polymer ?
#
loop_
_entity_poly.entity_id
_entity_poly.type
_entity_poly.pdbx_seq_one_letter_code
_entity_poly.pdbx_strand_id
1 'polypeptide(L)'
;YNFNDNHNVFANVGYISRAPKYSYGAFMTADKSNVLNKEAVNEKVFSAELGYGFRNSWITANLNLYYTRWMDKTMTKSVTLDNQQNGNINMAGLAALHKGAELDVKVRPFRWLELTGMVSLGDWKWDSDATGYVYDEMGNAMTKAGTVTTPGAEDHAKAVVKMNGVRVGGSAQTTAAVGANVNITKALRVGADWTYYGRNYAYYAVDGTILSVGKETAVAEPWKIPAASQLDMNASYRFKFGKLDAVLSGNVNNLLNYQYISKAWNPSSASAVATSDNVYVFYSFGRTYNIRLKVNF
;
A
#
# COMPACT_ATOMS: atom_id res chain seq x y z
N TYR A 1 11.32 -15.33 -22.02
CA TYR A 1 12.27 -16.13 -22.76
C TYR A 1 12.93 -17.18 -21.86
N ASN A 2 12.94 -18.44 -22.27
CA ASN A 2 13.64 -19.52 -21.60
C ASN A 2 15.00 -19.74 -22.28
N PHE A 3 16.08 -19.56 -21.54
CA PHE A 3 17.44 -19.86 -22.05
C PHE A 3 17.65 -21.37 -22.15
N ASN A 4 17.13 -22.09 -21.16
CA ASN A 4 17.12 -23.55 -21.05
C ASN A 4 16.05 -23.98 -20.03
N ASP A 5 16.01 -25.25 -19.67
CA ASP A 5 15.03 -25.81 -18.72
C ASP A 5 15.13 -25.22 -17.30
N ASN A 6 16.25 -24.59 -16.96
CA ASN A 6 16.56 -24.10 -15.63
C ASN A 6 16.49 -22.57 -15.50
N HIS A 7 16.64 -21.83 -16.60
CA HIS A 7 16.82 -20.39 -16.59
C HIS A 7 15.83 -19.69 -17.52
N ASN A 8 15.13 -18.70 -16.98
CA ASN A 8 14.25 -17.84 -17.76
C ASN A 8 14.37 -16.38 -17.35
N VAL A 9 14.03 -15.50 -18.27
CA VAL A 9 13.77 -14.09 -18.01
C VAL A 9 12.39 -13.73 -18.50
N PHE A 10 11.75 -12.79 -17.84
CA PHE A 10 10.53 -12.18 -18.33
C PHE A 10 10.63 -10.65 -18.20
N ALA A 11 9.92 -9.96 -19.08
CA ALA A 11 9.70 -8.54 -18.99
C ALA A 11 8.22 -8.29 -19.22
N ASN A 12 7.68 -7.36 -18.45
CA ASN A 12 6.30 -6.92 -18.56
C ASN A 12 6.27 -5.39 -18.57
N VAL A 13 5.46 -4.82 -19.47
CA VAL A 13 5.20 -3.38 -19.53
C VAL A 13 3.70 -3.18 -19.62
N GLY A 14 3.15 -2.36 -18.74
CA GLY A 14 1.74 -2.06 -18.69
C GLY A 14 1.47 -0.56 -18.67
N TYR A 15 0.42 -0.15 -19.37
CA TYR A 15 -0.13 1.19 -19.26
C TYR A 15 -1.63 1.10 -19.09
N ILE A 16 -2.12 1.65 -17.99
CA ILE A 16 -3.53 1.62 -17.61
C ILE A 16 -4.02 3.05 -17.53
N SER A 17 -5.17 3.34 -18.15
CA SER A 17 -5.91 4.59 -17.97
C SER A 17 -7.25 4.25 -17.32
N ARG A 18 -7.55 4.89 -16.22
CA ARG A 18 -8.74 4.68 -15.42
C ARG A 18 -9.49 6.00 -15.22
N ALA A 19 -10.81 5.97 -15.36
CA ALA A 19 -11.64 7.12 -15.03
C ALA A 19 -11.41 7.58 -13.57
N PRO A 20 -11.47 8.88 -13.28
CA PRO A 20 -11.36 9.41 -11.93
C PRO A 20 -12.44 8.82 -11.03
N LYS A 21 -12.19 8.78 -9.73
CA LYS A 21 -13.19 8.33 -8.76
C LYS A 21 -14.46 9.16 -8.88
N TYR A 22 -15.62 8.50 -8.88
CA TYR A 22 -16.92 9.15 -8.98
C TYR A 22 -17.10 10.25 -7.93
N SER A 23 -16.82 9.94 -6.66
CA SER A 23 -17.12 10.82 -5.53
C SER A 23 -16.09 11.89 -5.21
N TYR A 24 -14.87 11.81 -5.75
CA TYR A 24 -13.77 12.72 -5.39
C TYR A 24 -12.87 13.10 -6.58
N GLY A 25 -13.37 12.99 -7.77
CA GLY A 25 -12.62 13.30 -8.96
C GLY A 25 -13.48 13.71 -10.14
N ALA A 26 -14.56 12.98 -10.43
CA ALA A 26 -15.44 13.24 -11.57
C ALA A 26 -16.43 14.38 -11.30
N PHE A 27 -16.81 14.61 -10.04
CA PHE A 27 -17.76 15.66 -9.65
C PHE A 27 -17.13 16.65 -8.69
N MET A 28 -17.64 17.89 -8.68
CA MET A 28 -17.17 18.97 -7.81
C MET A 28 -17.41 18.66 -6.32
N THR A 29 -18.53 17.97 -6.01
CA THR A 29 -18.84 17.48 -4.66
C THR A 29 -19.37 16.05 -4.72
N ALA A 30 -19.07 15.25 -3.68
CA ALA A 30 -19.43 13.83 -3.65
C ALA A 30 -20.91 13.57 -3.44
N ASP A 31 -21.61 14.47 -2.75
CA ASP A 31 -22.91 14.19 -2.12
C ASP A 31 -23.98 15.29 -2.33
N LYS A 32 -23.63 16.43 -2.92
CA LYS A 32 -24.52 17.60 -2.95
C LYS A 32 -24.81 18.20 -4.31
N SER A 33 -24.05 17.86 -5.33
CA SER A 33 -24.29 18.39 -6.66
C SER A 33 -23.92 17.42 -7.78
N ASN A 34 -24.61 17.52 -8.91
CA ASN A 34 -24.30 16.80 -10.14
C ASN A 34 -23.37 17.62 -11.06
N VAL A 35 -22.67 18.61 -10.52
CA VAL A 35 -21.76 19.46 -11.31
C VAL A 35 -20.49 18.68 -11.58
N LEU A 36 -20.17 18.49 -12.86
CA LEU A 36 -18.97 17.79 -13.28
C LEU A 36 -17.72 18.62 -12.99
N ASN A 37 -16.67 17.97 -12.51
CA ASN A 37 -15.36 18.54 -12.45
C ASN A 37 -14.76 18.60 -13.86
N LYS A 38 -14.71 19.78 -14.45
CA LYS A 38 -14.18 19.99 -15.80
C LYS A 38 -12.67 19.78 -15.91
N GLU A 39 -11.97 19.78 -14.78
CA GLU A 39 -10.53 19.52 -14.69
C GLU A 39 -10.23 18.04 -14.40
N ALA A 40 -11.25 17.19 -14.32
CA ALA A 40 -11.07 15.77 -14.08
C ALA A 40 -10.32 15.13 -15.24
N VAL A 41 -9.24 14.42 -14.90
CA VAL A 41 -8.43 13.66 -15.85
C VAL A 41 -8.41 12.19 -15.43
N ASN A 42 -8.24 11.30 -16.39
CA ASN A 42 -8.05 9.90 -16.09
C ASN A 42 -6.78 9.68 -15.28
N GLU A 43 -6.88 8.90 -14.24
CA GLU A 43 -5.70 8.36 -13.55
C GLU A 43 -4.95 7.42 -14.51
N LYS A 44 -3.63 7.49 -14.51
CA LYS A 44 -2.77 6.67 -15.37
C LYS A 44 -1.77 5.91 -14.52
N VAL A 45 -1.49 4.69 -14.92
CA VAL A 45 -0.46 3.85 -14.30
C VAL A 45 0.43 3.32 -15.38
N PHE A 46 1.70 3.67 -15.32
CA PHE A 46 2.76 3.01 -16.07
C PHE A 46 3.48 2.03 -15.17
N SER A 47 3.64 0.79 -15.62
CA SER A 47 4.39 -0.25 -14.90
C SER A 47 5.35 -0.95 -15.83
N ALA A 48 6.56 -1.21 -15.35
CA ALA A 48 7.55 -2.03 -16.01
C ALA A 48 8.16 -3.01 -14.99
N GLU A 49 8.33 -4.25 -15.41
CA GLU A 49 8.91 -5.31 -14.60
C GLU A 49 9.94 -6.09 -15.41
N LEU A 50 11.01 -6.49 -14.76
CA LEU A 50 12.03 -7.37 -15.30
C LEU A 50 12.32 -8.46 -14.26
N GLY A 51 12.12 -9.70 -14.66
CA GLY A 51 12.35 -10.84 -13.77
C GLY A 51 13.30 -11.87 -14.33
N TYR A 52 13.97 -12.55 -13.43
CA TYR A 52 14.82 -13.70 -13.70
C TYR A 52 14.40 -14.87 -12.82
N GLY A 53 14.16 -16.01 -13.43
CA GLY A 53 13.83 -17.25 -12.76
C GLY A 53 14.91 -18.30 -12.95
N PHE A 54 15.24 -18.96 -11.84
CA PHE A 54 16.08 -20.16 -11.82
C PHE A 54 15.33 -21.32 -11.17
N ARG A 55 15.36 -22.47 -11.78
CA ARG A 55 14.74 -23.68 -11.23
C ARG A 55 15.56 -24.92 -11.60
N ASN A 56 15.78 -25.77 -10.60
CA ASN A 56 16.29 -27.13 -10.81
C ASN A 56 15.49 -28.11 -9.93
N SER A 57 15.99 -29.32 -9.72
CA SER A 57 15.30 -30.38 -8.97
C SER A 57 15.09 -30.06 -7.48
N TRP A 58 15.87 -29.17 -6.88
CA TRP A 58 15.86 -28.90 -5.45
C TRP A 58 15.79 -27.42 -5.07
N ILE A 59 15.97 -26.48 -6.01
CA ILE A 59 15.90 -25.03 -5.78
C ILE A 59 15.03 -24.34 -6.84
N THR A 60 14.24 -23.40 -6.40
CA THR A 60 13.54 -22.41 -7.26
C THR A 60 13.84 -21.04 -6.69
N ALA A 61 14.30 -20.12 -7.53
CA ALA A 61 14.57 -18.74 -7.16
C ALA A 61 14.00 -17.80 -8.23
N ASN A 62 13.37 -16.73 -7.80
CA ASN A 62 12.86 -15.69 -8.69
C ASN A 62 13.33 -14.33 -8.16
N LEU A 63 13.95 -13.54 -9.02
CA LEU A 63 14.28 -12.15 -8.79
C LEU A 63 13.40 -11.30 -9.69
N ASN A 64 12.72 -10.32 -9.12
CA ASN A 64 11.90 -9.36 -9.85
C ASN A 64 12.34 -7.94 -9.51
N LEU A 65 12.52 -7.12 -10.53
CA LEU A 65 12.71 -5.68 -10.43
C LEU A 65 11.46 -4.99 -10.97
N TYR A 66 10.92 -4.04 -10.23
CA TYR A 66 9.71 -3.34 -10.66
C TYR A 66 9.86 -1.84 -10.58
N TYR A 67 9.13 -1.17 -11.47
CA TYR A 67 8.96 0.28 -11.53
C TYR A 67 7.51 0.58 -11.90
N THR A 68 6.78 1.24 -11.00
CA THR A 68 5.38 1.62 -11.23
C THR A 68 5.18 3.08 -10.87
N ARG A 69 4.71 3.87 -11.82
CA ARG A 69 4.37 5.28 -11.64
C ARG A 69 2.87 5.47 -11.79
N TRP A 70 2.23 5.91 -10.71
CA TRP A 70 0.86 6.37 -10.70
C TRP A 70 0.84 7.86 -10.99
N MET A 71 0.01 8.29 -11.92
CA MET A 71 -0.05 9.67 -12.39
C MET A 71 -1.49 10.16 -12.40
N ASP A 72 -1.65 11.47 -12.34
CA ASP A 72 -2.91 12.17 -12.49
C ASP A 72 -3.98 11.72 -11.46
N LYS A 73 -3.55 11.37 -10.24
CA LYS A 73 -4.53 11.13 -9.16
C LYS A 73 -5.23 12.44 -8.85
N THR A 74 -6.56 12.34 -8.82
CA THR A 74 -7.43 13.47 -8.48
C THR A 74 -8.01 13.30 -7.10
N MET A 75 -8.22 14.40 -6.40
CA MET A 75 -8.90 14.44 -5.11
C MET A 75 -9.60 15.77 -4.92
N THR A 76 -10.73 15.71 -4.22
CA THR A 76 -11.53 16.89 -3.86
C THR A 76 -11.56 17.06 -2.35
N LYS A 77 -11.44 18.27 -1.86
CA LYS A 77 -11.56 18.62 -0.46
C LYS A 77 -12.33 19.91 -0.24
N SER A 78 -13.16 19.91 0.79
CA SER A 78 -13.82 21.14 1.24
C SER A 78 -12.85 22.04 1.98
N VAL A 79 -12.94 23.33 1.74
CA VAL A 79 -12.18 24.40 2.40
C VAL A 79 -13.10 25.52 2.80
N THR A 80 -12.71 26.30 3.82
CA THR A 80 -13.43 27.49 4.23
C THR A 80 -12.74 28.73 3.68
N LEU A 81 -13.49 29.59 3.01
CA LEU A 81 -13.04 30.86 2.48
C LEU A 81 -13.09 31.97 3.55
N ASP A 82 -12.52 33.15 3.26
CA ASP A 82 -12.42 34.24 4.23
C ASP A 82 -13.81 34.77 4.67
N ASN A 83 -14.80 34.68 3.82
CA ASN A 83 -16.20 35.02 4.13
C ASN A 83 -16.99 33.91 4.83
N GLN A 84 -16.34 32.88 5.33
CA GLN A 84 -16.90 31.70 5.99
C GLN A 84 -17.74 30.78 5.09
N GLN A 85 -17.77 31.02 3.78
CA GLN A 85 -18.39 30.09 2.82
C GLN A 85 -17.51 28.86 2.63
N ASN A 86 -18.12 27.73 2.34
CA ASN A 86 -17.42 26.53 1.95
C ASN A 86 -17.14 26.55 0.45
N GLY A 87 -15.90 26.24 0.12
CA GLY A 87 -15.48 25.95 -1.24
C GLY A 87 -14.97 24.51 -1.34
N ASN A 88 -14.80 24.03 -2.54
CA ASN A 88 -14.21 22.72 -2.83
C ASN A 88 -12.92 22.92 -3.60
N ILE A 89 -11.83 22.34 -3.12
CA ILE A 89 -10.56 22.26 -3.86
C ILE A 89 -10.57 20.97 -4.66
N ASN A 90 -10.40 21.09 -5.97
CA ASN A 90 -10.08 19.97 -6.83
C ASN A 90 -8.58 19.99 -7.13
N MET A 91 -7.90 18.94 -6.71
CA MET A 91 -6.48 18.74 -7.01
C MET A 91 -6.35 17.64 -8.05
N ALA A 92 -5.56 17.90 -9.08
CA ALA A 92 -5.17 16.93 -10.09
C ALA A 92 -3.65 16.84 -10.19
N GLY A 93 -3.14 15.82 -10.87
CA GLY A 93 -1.72 15.70 -11.17
C GLY A 93 -0.86 15.11 -10.05
N LEU A 94 -1.46 14.56 -8.99
CA LEU A 94 -0.69 13.83 -7.99
C LEU A 94 -0.08 12.57 -8.61
N ALA A 95 1.23 12.40 -8.44
CA ALA A 95 1.95 11.22 -8.86
C ALA A 95 2.65 10.53 -7.69
N ALA A 96 2.75 9.20 -7.77
CA ALA A 96 3.50 8.40 -6.82
C ALA A 96 4.36 7.37 -7.58
N LEU A 97 5.61 7.24 -7.18
CA LEU A 97 6.56 6.29 -7.74
C LEU A 97 6.80 5.15 -6.76
N HIS A 98 6.62 3.92 -7.24
CA HIS A 98 6.92 2.67 -6.54
C HIS A 98 7.95 1.91 -7.34
N LYS A 99 9.14 1.71 -6.79
CA LYS A 99 10.18 0.90 -7.41
C LYS A 99 10.84 0.03 -6.36
N GLY A 100 11.38 -1.10 -6.80
CA GLY A 100 12.03 -2.02 -5.88
C GLY A 100 12.50 -3.30 -6.51
N ALA A 101 12.97 -4.19 -5.64
CA ALA A 101 13.42 -5.53 -5.98
C ALA A 101 12.80 -6.55 -5.02
N GLU A 102 12.47 -7.71 -5.55
CA GLU A 102 11.89 -8.83 -4.82
C GLU A 102 12.66 -10.11 -5.16
N LEU A 103 12.99 -10.87 -4.15
CA LEU A 103 13.62 -12.18 -4.30
C LEU A 103 12.80 -13.21 -3.53
N ASP A 104 12.40 -14.25 -4.22
CA ASP A 104 11.77 -15.44 -3.65
C ASP A 104 12.65 -16.65 -3.88
N VAL A 105 12.87 -17.44 -2.83
CA VAL A 105 13.67 -18.66 -2.92
C VAL A 105 12.93 -19.81 -2.22
N LYS A 106 12.89 -20.95 -2.86
CA LYS A 106 12.45 -22.23 -2.30
C LYS A 106 13.50 -23.28 -2.50
N VAL A 107 13.88 -23.97 -1.43
CA VAL A 107 14.92 -24.99 -1.42
C VAL A 107 14.37 -26.28 -0.82
N ARG A 108 14.56 -27.41 -1.49
CA ARG A 108 14.23 -28.76 -1.02
C ARG A 108 15.47 -29.64 -1.00
N PRO A 109 16.36 -29.41 -0.04
CA PRO A 109 17.62 -30.14 0.01
C PRO A 109 17.41 -31.62 0.28
N PHE A 110 16.32 -31.96 0.95
CA PHE A 110 15.89 -33.32 1.25
C PHE A 110 14.38 -33.49 1.01
N ARG A 111 13.93 -34.72 0.81
CA ARG A 111 12.49 -35.01 0.60
C ARG A 111 11.60 -34.65 1.80
N TRP A 112 12.21 -34.56 2.98
CA TRP A 112 11.52 -34.24 4.22
C TRP A 112 11.61 -32.76 4.63
N LEU A 113 12.46 -31.94 3.97
CA LEU A 113 12.71 -30.54 4.32
C LEU A 113 12.46 -29.63 3.12
N GLU A 114 11.60 -28.64 3.35
CA GLU A 114 11.39 -27.50 2.43
C GLU A 114 11.72 -26.21 3.20
N LEU A 115 12.60 -25.40 2.65
CA LEU A 115 12.92 -24.05 3.15
C LEU A 115 12.41 -23.02 2.15
N THR A 116 11.87 -21.92 2.65
CA THR A 116 11.41 -20.78 1.85
C THR A 116 12.07 -19.51 2.37
N GLY A 117 12.38 -18.60 1.49
CA GLY A 117 12.88 -17.26 1.81
C GLY A 117 12.32 -16.24 0.85
N MET A 118 11.98 -15.08 1.38
CA MET A 118 11.52 -13.94 0.58
C MET A 118 12.12 -12.66 1.16
N VAL A 119 12.51 -11.74 0.28
CA VAL A 119 12.83 -10.36 0.63
C VAL A 119 12.27 -9.42 -0.43
N SER A 120 11.60 -8.36 0.00
CA SER A 120 11.14 -7.27 -0.86
C SER A 120 11.70 -5.95 -0.32
N LEU A 121 12.35 -5.20 -1.20
CA LEU A 121 12.95 -3.90 -0.93
C LEU A 121 12.33 -2.86 -1.86
N GLY A 122 11.43 -2.04 -1.33
CA GLY A 122 10.78 -0.96 -2.06
C GLY A 122 11.41 0.41 -1.76
N ASP A 123 11.27 1.36 -2.67
CA ASP A 123 11.46 2.80 -2.46
C ASP A 123 10.25 3.50 -3.06
N TRP A 124 9.28 3.87 -2.20
CA TRP A 124 7.99 4.41 -2.61
C TRP A 124 7.85 5.82 -2.11
N LYS A 125 7.68 6.75 -3.05
CA LYS A 125 7.59 8.18 -2.78
C LYS A 125 6.53 8.84 -3.63
N TRP A 126 5.99 9.91 -3.14
CA TRP A 126 5.27 10.85 -3.98
C TRP A 126 6.25 11.49 -4.97
N ASP A 127 5.83 11.65 -6.22
CA ASP A 127 6.68 12.03 -7.35
C ASP A 127 6.19 13.35 -8.00
N SER A 128 5.36 14.09 -7.28
CA SER A 128 4.90 15.42 -7.66
C SER A 128 4.43 16.22 -6.46
N ASP A 129 4.44 17.52 -6.60
CA ASP A 129 3.61 18.44 -5.84
C ASP A 129 2.20 18.46 -6.45
N ALA A 130 1.21 19.02 -5.73
CA ALA A 130 -0.13 19.19 -6.24
C ALA A 130 -0.61 20.61 -6.05
N THR A 131 -1.35 21.12 -7.05
CA THR A 131 -2.09 22.38 -6.97
C THR A 131 -3.56 22.09 -7.15
N GLY A 132 -4.36 22.61 -6.24
CA GLY A 132 -5.81 22.55 -6.33
C GLY A 132 -6.41 23.94 -6.40
N TYR A 133 -7.42 24.13 -7.23
CA TYR A 133 -8.17 25.36 -7.36
C TYR A 133 -9.51 25.26 -6.65
N VAL A 134 -10.01 26.38 -6.15
CA VAL A 134 -11.24 26.44 -5.35
C VAL A 134 -12.45 26.76 -6.22
N TYR A 135 -13.49 25.96 -6.06
CA TYR A 135 -14.78 26.12 -6.71
C TYR A 135 -15.90 26.10 -5.68
N ASP A 136 -17.03 26.75 -5.97
CA ASP A 136 -18.26 26.59 -5.21
C ASP A 136 -19.00 25.28 -5.55
N GLU A 137 -20.13 25.03 -4.91
CA GLU A 137 -20.96 23.84 -5.15
C GLU A 137 -21.59 23.84 -6.56
N MET A 138 -21.64 24.97 -7.23
CA MET A 138 -22.16 25.12 -8.60
C MET A 138 -21.07 25.00 -9.66
N GLY A 139 -19.80 24.88 -9.26
CA GLY A 139 -18.64 24.79 -10.14
C GLY A 139 -18.13 26.14 -10.63
N ASN A 140 -18.48 27.23 -9.97
CA ASN A 140 -17.91 28.54 -10.28
C ASN A 140 -16.55 28.67 -9.58
N ALA A 141 -15.56 29.23 -10.29
CA ALA A 141 -14.27 29.54 -9.70
C ALA A 141 -14.40 30.62 -8.63
N MET A 142 -13.74 30.44 -7.49
CA MET A 142 -13.86 31.31 -6.33
C MET A 142 -12.56 32.03 -6.03
N THR A 143 -12.65 33.29 -5.63
CA THR A 143 -11.55 34.02 -4.99
C THR A 143 -11.38 33.57 -3.53
N LYS A 144 -10.27 33.91 -2.91
CA LYS A 144 -10.08 33.67 -1.46
C LYS A 144 -11.09 34.41 -0.60
N ALA A 145 -11.53 35.59 -1.05
CA ALA A 145 -12.56 36.40 -0.36
C ALA A 145 -13.98 35.80 -0.46
N GLY A 146 -14.17 34.76 -1.30
CA GLY A 146 -15.46 34.11 -1.50
C GLY A 146 -16.36 34.78 -2.55
N THR A 147 -15.78 35.42 -3.52
CA THR A 147 -16.49 35.96 -4.71
C THR A 147 -16.20 35.10 -5.93
N VAL A 148 -17.13 35.08 -6.88
CA VAL A 148 -16.95 34.35 -8.15
C VAL A 148 -15.89 35.08 -9.01
N THR A 149 -15.03 34.29 -9.65
CA THR A 149 -14.03 34.76 -10.59
C THR A 149 -13.97 33.88 -11.83
N THR A 150 -13.03 34.15 -12.73
CA THR A 150 -12.80 33.32 -13.92
C THR A 150 -11.83 32.17 -13.60
N PRO A 151 -12.08 30.93 -14.07
CA PRO A 151 -11.12 29.86 -13.93
C PRO A 151 -9.74 30.22 -14.47
N GLY A 152 -8.72 30.03 -13.62
CA GLY A 152 -7.31 30.34 -13.97
C GLY A 152 -6.93 31.83 -13.88
N ALA A 153 -7.85 32.73 -13.46
CA ALA A 153 -7.51 34.11 -13.19
C ALA A 153 -6.47 34.23 -12.05
N GLU A 154 -5.78 35.37 -11.97
CA GLU A 154 -4.75 35.61 -10.94
C GLU A 154 -5.33 35.52 -9.52
N ASP A 155 -6.55 35.99 -9.33
CA ASP A 155 -7.27 35.96 -8.06
C ASP A 155 -8.03 34.64 -7.80
N HIS A 156 -7.99 33.68 -8.73
CA HIS A 156 -8.58 32.34 -8.52
C HIS A 156 -7.89 31.66 -7.34
N ALA A 157 -8.64 31.42 -6.30
CA ALA A 157 -8.13 30.82 -5.07
C ALA A 157 -7.54 29.43 -5.32
N LYS A 158 -6.35 29.19 -4.83
CA LYS A 158 -5.65 27.92 -4.96
C LYS A 158 -4.95 27.52 -3.67
N ALA A 159 -4.66 26.24 -3.52
CA ALA A 159 -3.76 25.72 -2.52
C ALA A 159 -2.71 24.85 -3.19
N VAL A 160 -1.49 24.94 -2.71
CA VAL A 160 -0.36 24.13 -3.20
C VAL A 160 0.12 23.23 -2.09
N VAL A 161 0.27 21.94 -2.40
CA VAL A 161 0.80 20.92 -1.49
C VAL A 161 2.15 20.48 -1.98
N LYS A 162 3.19 20.73 -1.20
CA LYS A 162 4.57 20.33 -1.46
C LYS A 162 4.80 18.95 -0.88
N MET A 163 4.74 17.91 -1.70
CA MET A 163 4.91 16.54 -1.25
C MET A 163 5.85 15.70 -2.13
N ASN A 164 6.44 16.30 -3.14
CA ASN A 164 7.43 15.62 -3.96
C ASN A 164 8.59 15.10 -3.10
N GLY A 165 8.90 13.80 -3.22
CA GLY A 165 9.93 13.13 -2.44
C GLY A 165 9.46 12.56 -1.10
N VAL A 166 8.29 12.96 -0.57
CA VAL A 166 7.71 12.43 0.67
C VAL A 166 7.38 10.95 0.51
N ARG A 167 7.65 10.14 1.52
CA ARG A 167 7.41 8.70 1.47
C ARG A 167 5.94 8.35 1.43
N VAL A 168 5.60 7.34 0.62
CA VAL A 168 4.26 6.74 0.62
C VAL A 168 4.15 5.85 1.85
N GLY A 169 3.11 6.08 2.67
CA GLY A 169 2.82 5.31 3.86
C GLY A 169 1.77 4.21 3.63
N GLY A 170 1.49 3.46 4.70
CA GLY A 170 0.44 2.45 4.75
C GLY A 170 0.88 1.02 4.45
N SER A 171 2.12 0.82 4.02
CA SER A 171 2.71 -0.51 3.82
C SER A 171 4.22 -0.50 4.06
N ALA A 172 4.75 -1.63 4.54
CA ALA A 172 6.18 -1.77 4.77
C ALA A 172 6.95 -1.82 3.43
N GLN A 173 7.93 -0.94 3.28
CA GLN A 173 8.80 -0.89 2.11
C GLN A 173 9.98 -1.87 2.19
N THR A 174 10.13 -2.56 3.32
CA THR A 174 11.01 -3.73 3.49
C THR A 174 10.20 -4.82 4.15
N THR A 175 10.07 -5.94 3.47
CA THR A 175 9.55 -7.17 4.05
C THR A 175 10.54 -8.30 3.81
N ALA A 176 10.67 -9.19 4.79
CA ALA A 176 11.42 -10.42 4.64
C ALA A 176 10.66 -11.55 5.33
N ALA A 177 10.74 -12.74 4.78
CA ALA A 177 10.20 -13.93 5.42
C ALA A 177 11.14 -15.12 5.23
N VAL A 178 11.21 -15.97 6.24
CA VAL A 178 11.92 -17.25 6.18
C VAL A 178 10.99 -18.31 6.76
N GLY A 179 10.81 -19.38 6.00
CA GLY A 179 9.95 -20.49 6.39
C GLY A 179 10.69 -21.83 6.31
N ALA A 180 10.30 -22.74 7.17
CA ALA A 180 10.73 -24.13 7.15
C ALA A 180 9.54 -25.07 7.30
N ASN A 181 9.44 -26.07 6.45
CA ASN A 181 8.46 -27.14 6.52
C ASN A 181 9.16 -28.49 6.59
N VAL A 182 8.85 -29.25 7.62
CA VAL A 182 9.49 -30.53 7.90
C VAL A 182 8.41 -31.65 7.89
N ASN A 183 8.58 -32.63 7.03
CA ASN A 183 7.83 -33.88 7.08
C ASN A 183 8.51 -34.83 8.10
N ILE A 184 8.11 -34.75 9.36
CA ILE A 184 8.70 -35.56 10.44
C ILE A 184 8.44 -37.04 10.18
N THR A 185 7.24 -37.35 9.69
CA THR A 185 6.87 -38.67 9.20
C THR A 185 6.08 -38.55 7.89
N LYS A 186 5.67 -39.66 7.29
CA LYS A 186 4.74 -39.64 6.15
C LYS A 186 3.37 -39.03 6.50
N ALA A 187 3.01 -39.04 7.77
CA ALA A 187 1.72 -38.56 8.28
C ALA A 187 1.81 -37.17 8.93
N LEU A 188 2.93 -36.82 9.57
CA LEU A 188 3.10 -35.59 10.34
C LEU A 188 4.01 -34.60 9.61
N ARG A 189 3.47 -33.42 9.33
CA ARG A 189 4.21 -32.24 8.83
C ARG A 189 4.09 -31.10 9.85
N VAL A 190 5.20 -30.42 10.08
CA VAL A 190 5.28 -29.22 10.94
C VAL A 190 5.97 -28.12 10.13
N GLY A 191 5.48 -26.89 10.27
CA GLY A 191 6.05 -25.70 9.64
C GLY A 191 6.18 -24.55 10.61
N ALA A 192 7.13 -23.67 10.33
CA ALA A 192 7.31 -22.40 11.01
C ALA A 192 7.69 -21.34 9.98
N ASP A 193 7.13 -20.13 10.12
CA ASP A 193 7.33 -19.00 9.24
C ASP A 193 7.63 -17.78 10.12
N TRP A 194 8.79 -17.15 9.88
CA TRP A 194 9.16 -15.88 10.48
C TRP A 194 9.06 -14.78 9.45
N THR A 195 8.37 -13.69 9.79
CA THR A 195 8.17 -12.53 8.91
C THR A 195 8.68 -11.27 9.60
N TYR A 196 9.37 -10.42 8.84
CA TYR A 196 9.90 -9.12 9.25
C TYR A 196 9.26 -8.01 8.44
N TYR A 197 8.94 -6.89 9.11
CA TYR A 197 8.42 -5.66 8.55
C TYR A 197 9.30 -4.49 8.95
N GLY A 198 9.86 -3.78 7.98
CA GLY A 198 10.69 -2.61 8.21
C GLY A 198 10.40 -1.50 7.22
N ARG A 199 10.88 -0.29 7.50
CA ARG A 199 10.59 0.90 6.69
C ARG A 199 9.10 1.05 6.40
N ASN A 200 8.27 0.78 7.41
CA ASN A 200 6.85 1.02 7.37
C ASN A 200 6.60 2.47 7.82
N TYR A 201 5.77 3.19 7.09
CA TYR A 201 5.48 4.59 7.37
C TYR A 201 3.99 4.75 7.63
N ALA A 202 3.64 5.68 8.52
CA ALA A 202 2.27 6.01 8.81
C ALA A 202 1.53 6.43 7.54
N TYR A 203 0.28 6.05 7.44
CA TYR A 203 -0.57 6.49 6.34
C TYR A 203 -0.77 8.00 6.43
N TYR A 204 -0.58 8.65 5.31
CA TYR A 204 -0.83 10.06 5.14
C TYR A 204 -2.00 10.24 4.16
N ALA A 205 -3.12 10.70 4.70
CA ALA A 205 -4.25 11.06 3.84
C ALA A 205 -4.03 12.49 3.34
N VAL A 206 -3.69 12.66 2.08
CA VAL A 206 -3.60 14.00 1.47
C VAL A 206 -4.94 14.72 1.57
N ASP A 207 -6.05 13.97 1.48
CA ASP A 207 -7.41 14.45 1.73
C ASP A 207 -7.69 14.83 3.19
N GLY A 208 -6.92 14.32 4.16
CA GLY A 208 -6.96 14.69 5.57
C GLY A 208 -6.17 15.96 5.90
N THR A 209 -5.37 16.45 4.95
CA THR A 209 -4.49 17.60 5.16
C THR A 209 -5.30 18.89 5.28
N ILE A 210 -4.96 19.73 6.26
CA ILE A 210 -5.52 21.08 6.33
C ILE A 210 -4.87 21.91 5.23
N LEU A 211 -5.60 22.12 4.15
CA LEU A 211 -5.19 22.97 3.05
C LEU A 211 -5.51 24.41 3.39
N SER A 212 -4.53 25.28 3.31
CA SER A 212 -4.72 26.70 3.47
C SER A 212 -4.81 27.37 2.10
N VAL A 213 -5.95 27.94 1.80
CA VAL A 213 -6.17 28.70 0.56
C VAL A 213 -5.19 29.87 0.47
N GLY A 214 -4.54 30.02 -0.69
CA GLY A 214 -3.55 31.07 -0.93
C GLY A 214 -2.17 30.80 -0.32
N LYS A 215 -1.90 29.58 0.18
CA LYS A 215 -0.60 29.21 0.77
C LYS A 215 -0.04 27.93 0.13
N GLU A 216 1.26 27.80 0.21
CA GLU A 216 1.96 26.53 -0.02
C GLU A 216 2.06 25.78 1.32
N THR A 217 1.63 24.53 1.33
CA THR A 217 1.71 23.66 2.49
C THR A 217 2.77 22.59 2.24
N ALA A 218 3.87 22.63 2.97
CA ALA A 218 4.86 21.55 2.93
C ALA A 218 4.35 20.36 3.74
N VAL A 219 4.40 19.18 3.15
CA VAL A 219 4.03 17.93 3.82
C VAL A 219 5.24 17.41 4.58
N ALA A 220 5.09 17.17 5.87
CA ALA A 220 6.12 16.54 6.67
C ALA A 220 6.27 15.04 6.30
N GLU A 221 7.48 14.50 6.47
CA GLU A 221 7.70 13.07 6.34
C GLU A 221 6.76 12.26 7.27
N PRO A 222 6.17 11.17 6.79
CA PRO A 222 5.33 10.34 7.62
C PRO A 222 6.13 9.65 8.73
N TRP A 223 5.50 9.48 9.88
CA TRP A 223 6.13 8.78 10.99
C TRP A 223 6.55 7.37 10.59
N LYS A 224 7.80 7.06 10.89
CA LYS A 224 8.34 5.73 10.63
C LYS A 224 7.93 4.80 11.76
N ILE A 225 7.08 3.84 11.47
CA ILE A 225 6.63 2.80 12.39
C ILE A 225 7.84 1.95 12.80
N PRO A 226 8.01 1.62 14.08
CA PRO A 226 9.05 0.70 14.54
C PRO A 226 9.01 -0.62 13.77
N ALA A 227 10.18 -1.15 13.43
CA ALA A 227 10.27 -2.45 12.78
C ALA A 227 9.71 -3.55 13.69
N ALA A 228 9.10 -4.55 13.08
CA ALA A 228 8.47 -5.63 13.79
C ALA A 228 8.72 -6.98 13.10
N SER A 229 8.56 -8.06 13.85
CA SER A 229 8.58 -9.41 13.30
C SER A 229 7.53 -10.29 13.99
N GLN A 230 7.12 -11.33 13.29
CA GLN A 230 6.16 -12.31 13.77
C GLN A 230 6.64 -13.70 13.44
N LEU A 231 6.42 -14.64 14.35
CA LEU A 231 6.66 -16.07 14.16
C LEU A 231 5.32 -16.81 14.21
N ASP A 232 5.05 -17.53 13.14
CA ASP A 232 3.86 -18.39 12.99
C ASP A 232 4.29 -19.84 12.94
N MET A 233 3.46 -20.74 13.45
CA MET A 233 3.67 -22.18 13.38
C MET A 233 2.43 -22.90 12.90
N ASN A 234 2.63 -23.99 12.16
CA ASN A 234 1.58 -24.86 11.69
C ASN A 234 1.96 -26.34 11.83
N ALA A 235 0.97 -27.19 12.00
CA ALA A 235 1.15 -28.62 12.00
C ALA A 235 -0.03 -29.29 11.31
N SER A 236 0.22 -30.41 10.63
CA SER A 236 -0.84 -31.23 10.05
C SER A 236 -0.52 -32.72 10.22
N TYR A 237 -1.54 -33.48 10.60
CA TYR A 237 -1.44 -34.92 10.79
C TYR A 237 -2.50 -35.63 9.95
N ARG A 238 -2.04 -36.53 9.08
CA ARG A 238 -2.89 -37.40 8.24
C ARG A 238 -3.07 -38.72 8.90
N PHE A 239 -4.30 -39.20 8.97
CA PHE A 239 -4.63 -40.51 9.54
C PHE A 239 -5.88 -41.10 8.88
N LYS A 240 -6.09 -42.40 9.11
CA LYS A 240 -7.32 -43.04 8.66
C LYS A 240 -8.28 -43.19 9.83
N PHE A 241 -9.51 -42.87 9.58
CA PHE A 241 -10.62 -43.14 10.50
C PHE A 241 -11.57 -44.15 9.84
N GLY A 242 -11.40 -45.42 10.22
CA GLY A 242 -12.03 -46.51 9.48
C GLY A 242 -11.57 -46.59 8.02
N LYS A 243 -12.52 -46.43 7.09
CA LYS A 243 -12.22 -46.36 5.64
C LYS A 243 -11.98 -44.94 5.10
N LEU A 244 -12.14 -43.94 5.96
CA LEU A 244 -12.06 -42.53 5.58
C LEU A 244 -10.64 -41.98 5.80
N ASP A 245 -10.17 -41.15 4.87
CA ASP A 245 -8.94 -40.40 5.04
C ASP A 245 -9.21 -39.06 5.74
N ALA A 246 -8.47 -38.81 6.82
CA ALA A 246 -8.64 -37.61 7.63
C ALA A 246 -7.35 -36.84 7.77
N VAL A 247 -7.46 -35.51 7.87
CA VAL A 247 -6.36 -34.58 8.14
C VAL A 247 -6.78 -33.66 9.27
N LEU A 248 -6.06 -33.74 10.39
CA LEU A 248 -6.12 -32.78 11.48
C LEU A 248 -5.02 -31.74 11.25
N SER A 249 -5.35 -30.47 11.23
CA SER A 249 -4.39 -29.36 11.08
C SER A 249 -4.65 -28.27 12.12
N GLY A 250 -3.58 -27.64 12.57
CA GLY A 250 -3.61 -26.52 13.50
C GLY A 250 -2.59 -25.46 13.11
N ASN A 251 -2.95 -24.20 13.35
CA ASN A 251 -2.06 -23.07 13.19
C ASN A 251 -2.06 -22.24 14.46
N VAL A 252 -0.88 -21.70 14.79
CA VAL A 252 -0.69 -20.67 15.81
C VAL A 252 -0.02 -19.50 15.14
N ASN A 253 -0.74 -18.40 15.00
CA ASN A 253 -0.17 -17.15 14.49
C ASN A 253 0.34 -16.34 15.67
N ASN A 254 1.44 -15.61 15.45
CA ASN A 254 2.12 -14.84 16.48
C ASN A 254 2.45 -15.68 17.72
N LEU A 255 3.21 -16.75 17.52
CA LEU A 255 3.58 -17.71 18.57
C LEU A 255 4.15 -17.05 19.81
N LEU A 256 4.94 -15.99 19.63
CA LEU A 256 5.59 -15.26 20.72
C LEU A 256 4.65 -14.27 21.44
N ASN A 257 3.42 -14.12 20.96
CA ASN A 257 2.44 -13.15 21.47
C ASN A 257 2.97 -11.70 21.52
N TYR A 258 3.77 -11.33 20.54
CA TYR A 258 4.35 -9.99 20.45
C TYR A 258 3.37 -9.02 19.77
N GLN A 259 2.92 -7.99 20.49
CA GLN A 259 2.08 -6.95 19.92
C GLN A 259 2.98 -5.83 19.37
N TYR A 260 2.77 -5.50 18.10
CA TYR A 260 3.49 -4.44 17.42
C TYR A 260 2.51 -3.50 16.72
N ILE A 261 2.97 -2.30 16.38
CA ILE A 261 2.16 -1.34 15.63
C ILE A 261 2.10 -1.82 14.17
N SER A 262 0.94 -2.29 13.75
CA SER A 262 0.69 -2.81 12.41
C SER A 262 0.39 -1.70 11.40
N LYS A 263 -0.22 -0.61 11.86
CA LYS A 263 -0.63 0.55 11.06
C LYS A 263 -0.60 1.81 11.89
N ALA A 264 -0.26 2.92 11.27
CA ALA A 264 -0.36 4.24 11.89
C ALA A 264 -0.89 5.27 10.90
N TRP A 265 -1.45 6.35 11.44
CA TRP A 265 -1.93 7.52 10.71
C TRP A 265 -1.20 8.75 11.24
N ASN A 266 -0.67 9.55 10.34
CA ASN A 266 -0.11 10.85 10.70
C ASN A 266 -1.20 11.76 11.27
N PRO A 267 -0.81 12.77 12.09
CA PRO A 267 -1.75 13.79 12.52
C PRO A 267 -2.39 14.49 11.30
N SER A 268 -3.58 15.02 11.48
CA SER A 268 -4.36 15.67 10.43
C SER A 268 -3.74 16.98 9.90
N SER A 269 -2.82 17.60 10.66
CA SER A 269 -2.07 18.76 10.18
C SER A 269 -0.91 18.32 9.30
N ALA A 270 -0.90 18.74 8.04
CA ALA A 270 0.13 18.38 7.06
C ALA A 270 1.54 18.82 7.46
N SER A 271 1.66 19.96 8.10
CA SER A 271 2.94 20.54 8.52
C SER A 271 3.42 20.06 9.89
N ALA A 272 2.58 19.32 10.65
CA ALA A 272 2.99 18.80 11.94
C ALA A 272 3.99 17.65 11.75
N VAL A 273 5.14 17.77 12.43
CA VAL A 273 6.09 16.68 12.51
C VAL A 273 5.43 15.53 13.27
N ALA A 274 5.33 14.38 12.62
CA ALA A 274 4.73 13.19 13.20
C ALA A 274 5.70 12.54 14.21
N THR A 275 5.22 12.31 15.43
CA THR A 275 5.96 11.68 16.52
C THR A 275 5.13 10.55 17.14
N SER A 276 5.72 9.74 18.00
CA SER A 276 4.99 8.71 18.78
C SER A 276 3.80 9.27 19.56
N ASP A 277 3.84 10.56 19.92
CA ASP A 277 2.87 11.16 20.83
C ASP A 277 1.65 11.76 20.12
N ASN A 278 1.73 11.94 18.78
CA ASN A 278 0.67 12.58 18.01
C ASN A 278 0.14 11.75 16.82
N VAL A 279 0.61 10.52 16.64
CA VAL A 279 0.11 9.61 15.63
C VAL A 279 -0.98 8.69 16.19
N TYR A 280 -1.93 8.31 15.35
CA TYR A 280 -2.91 7.28 15.69
C TYR A 280 -2.36 5.92 15.27
N VAL A 281 -2.34 4.97 16.19
CA VAL A 281 -1.76 3.64 15.95
C VAL A 281 -2.78 2.53 16.13
N PHE A 282 -2.59 1.47 15.34
CA PHE A 282 -3.31 0.21 15.48
C PHE A 282 -2.29 -0.89 15.75
N TYR A 283 -2.54 -1.66 16.79
CA TYR A 283 -1.71 -2.79 17.12
C TYR A 283 -2.10 -4.04 16.31
N SER A 284 -1.14 -4.91 16.12
CA SER A 284 -1.40 -6.25 15.60
C SER A 284 -2.26 -7.06 16.59
N PHE A 285 -2.92 -8.08 16.08
CA PHE A 285 -3.54 -9.06 16.97
C PHE A 285 -2.44 -9.79 17.76
N GLY A 286 -2.75 -10.13 19.01
CA GLY A 286 -1.95 -11.04 19.79
C GLY A 286 -1.96 -12.45 19.19
N ARG A 287 -1.53 -13.44 19.97
CA ARG A 287 -1.55 -14.84 19.52
C ARG A 287 -2.96 -15.28 19.18
N THR A 288 -3.11 -15.89 18.00
CA THR A 288 -4.35 -16.52 17.55
C THR A 288 -4.06 -17.95 17.13
N TYR A 289 -5.06 -18.82 17.22
CA TYR A 289 -4.93 -20.21 16.80
C TYR A 289 -6.24 -20.70 16.16
N ASN A 290 -6.10 -21.68 15.28
CA ASN A 290 -7.21 -22.43 14.75
C ASN A 290 -6.87 -23.93 14.65
N ILE A 291 -7.91 -24.74 14.70
CA ILE A 291 -7.83 -26.19 14.50
C ILE A 291 -8.87 -26.57 13.46
N ARG A 292 -8.48 -27.41 12.51
CA ARG A 292 -9.34 -27.89 11.42
C ARG A 292 -9.22 -29.40 11.28
N LEU A 293 -10.37 -30.09 11.24
CA LEU A 293 -10.47 -31.49 10.83
C LEU A 293 -11.11 -31.55 9.44
N LYS A 294 -10.42 -32.18 8.49
CA LYS A 294 -10.94 -32.51 7.16
C LYS A 294 -11.09 -34.03 7.04
N VAL A 295 -12.26 -34.48 6.67
CA VAL A 295 -12.54 -35.89 6.39
C VAL A 295 -12.96 -36.04 4.94
N ASN A 296 -12.33 -36.95 4.19
CA ASN A 296 -12.68 -37.27 2.80
C ASN A 296 -13.46 -38.59 2.79
N PHE A 297 -14.61 -38.54 2.15
CA PHE A 297 -15.53 -39.66 2.01
C PHE A 297 -15.29 -40.42 0.70
#